data_2be48d1ff2067da3e78b4db445e71e68
#
_entry.id   2be48d1ff2067da3e78b4db445e71e68
#
_cell.length_a   1.000
_cell.length_b   1.000
_cell.length_c   1.000
_cell.angle_alpha   90.00
_cell.angle_beta   90.00
_cell.angle_gamma   90.00
#
_symmetry.space_group_name_H-M   'P 1'
#
loop_
_entity.id
_entity.type
_entity.pdbx_description
1 polymer ?
#
loop_
_entity_poly.entity_id
_entity_poly.type
_entity_poly.pdbx_seq_one_letter_code
_entity_poly.pdbx_strand_id
1 'polypeptide(L)'
;MLRVGENLNVMVKKIGTAMKDRDPKPIQELAIAEAKAGVDFIDINLGPARKGGGELMEWVVKTVQEVVDTPLYLDTINAEAIEAGLKVYKKKKGNAVINSIMARPESMDLKFPIAAKYNAGVVALLWGPSGLPRDADERGVLAAELMQKCLEFGIPGEDVWMDPIVTPVTSPQSQVQVPSCIEFMKMFKDLQEILPGMRSTCGLSNVSNGAPEHLRPILNQTYMMMLERFGMASAIVDAFDEDLKKFASGGRPELRKLVYRVMDGEEIDPKSVSKEEADYVKTTRVLIAKALYSDSWLEL
;
A
#
# COMPACT_ATOMS: atom_id res chain seq x y z
N MET A 1 8.01 3.08 9.55
CA MET A 1 7.23 3.03 8.27
C MET A 1 5.99 3.91 8.42
N LEU A 2 5.66 4.71 7.40
CA LEU A 2 4.42 5.51 7.38
C LEU A 2 3.20 4.61 7.16
N ARG A 3 2.04 5.01 7.70
CA ARG A 3 0.80 4.26 7.57
C ARG A 3 -0.25 5.07 6.82
N VAL A 4 -0.85 4.44 5.82
CA VAL A 4 -1.99 4.96 5.07
C VAL A 4 -3.23 4.18 5.51
N GLY A 5 -4.21 4.82 6.13
CA GLY A 5 -5.43 4.16 6.62
C GLY A 5 -6.34 3.75 5.47
N GLU A 6 -6.74 2.47 5.39
CA GLU A 6 -7.53 1.89 4.30
C GLU A 6 -9.03 1.77 4.59
N ASN A 7 -9.47 2.25 5.76
CA ASN A 7 -10.81 1.93 6.25
C ASN A 7 -11.92 2.77 5.59
N LEU A 8 -11.58 3.94 5.01
CA LEU A 8 -12.51 4.80 4.26
C LEU A 8 -12.78 4.24 2.84
N ASN A 9 -13.32 3.02 2.79
CA ASN A 9 -13.46 2.22 1.57
C ASN A 9 -14.94 1.94 1.28
N VAL A 10 -15.35 2.19 0.02
CA VAL A 10 -16.72 1.99 -0.48
C VAL A 10 -17.21 0.54 -0.32
N MET A 11 -16.30 -0.43 -0.26
CA MET A 11 -16.64 -1.85 -0.06
C MET A 11 -17.04 -2.16 1.38
N VAL A 12 -16.69 -1.32 2.35
CA VAL A 12 -17.18 -1.43 3.72
C VAL A 12 -18.63 -0.99 3.75
N LYS A 13 -19.56 -1.91 4.06
CA LYS A 13 -21.01 -1.71 3.95
C LYS A 13 -21.51 -0.39 4.56
N LYS A 14 -21.08 -0.06 5.80
CA LYS A 14 -21.46 1.20 6.48
C LYS A 14 -20.99 2.42 5.69
N ILE A 15 -19.75 2.40 5.21
CA ILE A 15 -19.11 3.50 4.49
C ILE A 15 -19.69 3.64 3.08
N GLY A 16 -19.82 2.53 2.35
CA GLY A 16 -20.43 2.54 1.02
C GLY A 16 -21.88 3.04 1.02
N THR A 17 -22.66 2.68 2.05
CA THR A 17 -24.01 3.21 2.24
C THR A 17 -23.99 4.73 2.49
N ALA A 18 -23.12 5.19 3.42
CA ALA A 18 -22.97 6.61 3.72
C ALA A 18 -22.53 7.44 2.49
N MET A 19 -21.59 6.91 1.70
CA MET A 19 -21.17 7.53 0.44
C MET A 19 -22.32 7.63 -0.57
N LYS A 20 -23.12 6.57 -0.73
CA LYS A 20 -24.26 6.53 -1.62
C LYS A 20 -25.34 7.54 -1.23
N ASP A 21 -25.66 7.59 0.06
CA ASP A 21 -26.74 8.41 0.61
C ASP A 21 -26.29 9.86 0.93
N ARG A 22 -25.01 10.17 0.72
CA ARG A 22 -24.38 11.46 1.08
C ARG A 22 -24.55 11.80 2.57
N ASP A 23 -24.50 10.77 3.43
CA ASP A 23 -24.50 10.96 4.89
C ASP A 23 -23.06 11.27 5.36
N PRO A 24 -22.76 12.51 5.81
CA PRO A 24 -21.39 12.88 6.19
C PRO A 24 -20.96 12.24 7.51
N LYS A 25 -21.89 11.89 8.39
CA LYS A 25 -21.58 11.51 9.76
C LYS A 25 -20.71 10.27 9.86
N PRO A 26 -21.01 9.11 9.24
CA PRO A 26 -20.15 7.93 9.31
C PRO A 26 -18.77 8.17 8.67
N ILE A 27 -18.69 9.02 7.62
CA ILE A 27 -17.44 9.36 6.95
C ILE A 27 -16.54 10.19 7.88
N GLN A 28 -17.10 11.21 8.51
CA GLN A 28 -16.38 12.08 9.44
C GLN A 28 -15.95 11.36 10.71
N GLU A 29 -16.84 10.53 11.30
CA GLU A 29 -16.51 9.70 12.45
C GLU A 29 -15.30 8.80 12.18
N LEU A 30 -15.28 8.14 11.02
CA LEU A 30 -14.20 7.25 10.63
C LEU A 30 -12.89 8.03 10.35
N ALA A 31 -12.96 9.14 9.60
CA ALA A 31 -11.79 9.98 9.35
C ALA A 31 -11.14 10.50 10.63
N ILE A 32 -11.95 10.92 11.61
CA ILE A 32 -11.48 11.34 12.94
C ILE A 32 -10.82 10.15 13.67
N ALA A 33 -11.41 8.95 13.59
CA ALA A 33 -10.87 7.76 14.22
C ALA A 33 -9.52 7.34 13.63
N GLU A 34 -9.38 7.32 12.30
CA GLU A 34 -8.12 7.03 11.61
C GLU A 34 -7.04 8.07 11.95
N ALA A 35 -7.37 9.36 11.94
CA ALA A 35 -6.43 10.43 12.32
C ALA A 35 -5.98 10.29 13.80
N LYS A 36 -6.89 9.93 14.71
CA LYS A 36 -6.56 9.64 16.13
C LYS A 36 -5.71 8.38 16.29
N ALA A 37 -5.91 7.37 15.45
CA ALA A 37 -5.05 6.18 15.41
C ALA A 37 -3.62 6.52 14.94
N GLY A 38 -3.42 7.74 14.43
CA GLY A 38 -2.11 8.29 14.05
C GLY A 38 -1.62 7.78 12.70
N VAL A 39 -2.51 7.62 11.73
CA VAL A 39 -2.12 7.39 10.33
C VAL A 39 -1.53 8.67 9.74
N ASP A 40 -0.59 8.52 8.82
CA ASP A 40 0.08 9.63 8.14
C ASP A 40 -0.75 10.16 6.96
N PHE A 41 -1.55 9.28 6.35
CA PHE A 41 -2.49 9.56 5.28
C PHE A 41 -3.79 8.79 5.49
N ILE A 42 -4.89 9.28 4.91
CA ILE A 42 -6.18 8.56 4.82
C ILE A 42 -6.42 8.24 3.34
N ASP A 43 -6.65 6.96 3.03
CA ASP A 43 -7.01 6.51 1.69
C ASP A 43 -8.53 6.57 1.50
N ILE A 44 -8.97 7.42 0.57
CA ILE A 44 -10.38 7.52 0.16
C ILE A 44 -10.59 6.60 -1.04
N ASN A 45 -11.10 5.40 -0.79
CA ASN A 45 -11.31 4.41 -1.82
C ASN A 45 -12.77 4.39 -2.30
N LEU A 46 -12.99 4.85 -3.54
CA LEU A 46 -14.30 4.86 -4.19
C LEU A 46 -14.50 3.67 -5.14
N GLY A 47 -13.54 2.76 -5.22
CA GLY A 47 -13.57 1.70 -6.23
C GLY A 47 -13.55 2.27 -7.65
N PRO A 48 -14.20 1.62 -8.63
CA PRO A 48 -14.17 2.06 -10.03
C PRO A 48 -14.83 3.41 -10.31
N ALA A 49 -15.76 3.87 -9.46
CA ALA A 49 -16.46 5.16 -9.51
C ALA A 49 -16.91 5.61 -10.91
N ARG A 50 -17.52 4.70 -11.70
CA ARG A 50 -17.81 4.89 -13.14
C ARG A 50 -18.87 5.96 -13.42
N LYS A 51 -19.93 6.06 -12.59
CA LYS A 51 -21.01 7.05 -12.73
C LYS A 51 -21.08 7.94 -11.51
N GLY A 52 -21.09 9.26 -11.71
CA GLY A 52 -21.13 10.23 -10.61
C GLY A 52 -19.88 10.22 -9.72
N GLY A 53 -18.79 9.62 -10.20
CA GLY A 53 -17.54 9.50 -9.42
C GLY A 53 -16.91 10.84 -9.09
N GLY A 54 -16.99 11.82 -10.01
CA GLY A 54 -16.48 13.17 -9.77
C GLY A 54 -17.20 13.86 -8.62
N GLU A 55 -18.56 13.90 -8.67
CA GLU A 55 -19.36 14.48 -7.60
C GLU A 55 -19.18 13.76 -6.25
N LEU A 56 -19.00 12.44 -6.30
CA LEU A 56 -18.75 11.65 -5.09
C LEU A 56 -17.40 11.98 -4.49
N MET A 57 -16.32 11.96 -5.28
CA MET A 57 -14.99 12.27 -4.78
C MET A 57 -14.90 13.70 -4.23
N GLU A 58 -15.47 14.67 -4.96
CA GLU A 58 -15.54 16.05 -4.50
C GLU A 58 -16.24 16.15 -3.13
N TRP A 59 -17.38 15.48 -2.98
CA TRP A 59 -18.13 15.48 -1.73
C TRP A 59 -17.36 14.80 -0.58
N VAL A 60 -16.77 13.60 -0.81
CA VAL A 60 -16.02 12.89 0.24
C VAL A 60 -14.82 13.69 0.68
N VAL A 61 -14.05 14.27 -0.26
CA VAL A 61 -12.87 15.09 0.07
C VAL A 61 -13.27 16.28 0.94
N LYS A 62 -14.32 17.02 0.58
CA LYS A 62 -14.84 18.12 1.41
C LYS A 62 -15.25 17.65 2.79
N THR A 63 -16.04 16.56 2.86
CA THR A 63 -16.57 15.99 4.11
C THR A 63 -15.45 15.57 5.07
N VAL A 64 -14.41 14.91 4.55
CA VAL A 64 -13.26 14.50 5.36
C VAL A 64 -12.44 15.71 5.83
N GLN A 65 -12.18 16.66 4.94
CA GLN A 65 -11.37 17.83 5.28
C GLN A 65 -12.06 18.88 6.16
N GLU A 66 -13.37 18.75 6.40
CA GLU A 66 -14.06 19.53 7.44
C GLU A 66 -13.60 19.16 8.85
N VAL A 67 -13.17 17.92 9.07
CA VAL A 67 -12.91 17.39 10.42
C VAL A 67 -11.46 16.96 10.67
N VAL A 68 -10.65 16.74 9.63
CA VAL A 68 -9.24 16.37 9.76
C VAL A 68 -8.35 17.15 8.79
N ASP A 69 -7.06 17.26 9.15
CA ASP A 69 -6.02 17.88 8.33
C ASP A 69 -5.07 16.85 7.71
N THR A 70 -5.28 15.56 7.99
CA THR A 70 -4.47 14.46 7.48
C THR A 70 -4.51 14.45 5.95
N PRO A 71 -3.38 14.36 5.25
CA PRO A 71 -3.33 14.28 3.80
C PRO A 71 -4.10 13.06 3.27
N LEU A 72 -4.61 13.16 2.06
CA LEU A 72 -5.51 12.16 1.48
C LEU A 72 -4.85 11.45 0.29
N TYR A 73 -5.02 10.14 0.22
CA TYR A 73 -4.92 9.37 -1.02
C TYR A 73 -6.29 9.36 -1.67
N LEU A 74 -6.34 9.62 -2.98
CA LEU A 74 -7.56 9.58 -3.79
C LEU A 74 -7.53 8.30 -4.62
N ASP A 75 -8.20 7.26 -4.11
CA ASP A 75 -8.13 5.91 -4.69
C ASP A 75 -9.34 5.62 -5.58
N THR A 76 -9.08 5.68 -6.88
CA THR A 76 -9.97 5.22 -7.94
C THR A 76 -9.25 5.12 -9.28
N ILE A 77 -9.74 4.27 -10.17
CA ILE A 77 -9.27 4.24 -11.56
C ILE A 77 -9.82 5.39 -12.40
N ASN A 78 -10.85 6.08 -11.95
CA ASN A 78 -11.51 7.16 -12.69
C ASN A 78 -10.75 8.49 -12.58
N ALA A 79 -10.11 8.93 -13.66
CA ALA A 79 -9.33 10.16 -13.71
C ALA A 79 -10.17 11.43 -13.47
N GLU A 80 -11.44 11.47 -13.94
CA GLU A 80 -12.36 12.59 -13.69
C GLU A 80 -12.68 12.73 -12.21
N ALA A 81 -12.86 11.59 -11.51
CA ALA A 81 -13.10 11.60 -10.07
C ALA A 81 -11.87 12.08 -9.29
N ILE A 82 -10.67 11.65 -9.70
CA ILE A 82 -9.41 12.13 -9.12
C ILE A 82 -9.31 13.65 -9.30
N GLU A 83 -9.51 14.16 -10.53
CA GLU A 83 -9.41 15.59 -10.80
C GLU A 83 -10.44 16.40 -10.01
N ALA A 84 -11.69 15.91 -9.89
CA ALA A 84 -12.74 16.57 -9.10
C ALA A 84 -12.35 16.66 -7.61
N GLY A 85 -11.78 15.60 -7.05
CA GLY A 85 -11.26 15.60 -5.68
C GLY A 85 -10.11 16.57 -5.48
N LEU A 86 -9.13 16.56 -6.39
CA LEU A 86 -7.97 17.47 -6.33
C LEU A 86 -8.37 18.95 -6.47
N LYS A 87 -9.37 19.25 -7.28
CA LYS A 87 -9.89 20.62 -7.46
C LYS A 87 -10.39 21.24 -6.16
N VAL A 88 -10.94 20.44 -5.26
CA VAL A 88 -11.49 20.92 -3.98
C VAL A 88 -10.59 20.66 -2.79
N TYR A 89 -9.53 19.86 -2.98
CA TYR A 89 -8.57 19.53 -1.93
C TYR A 89 -7.87 20.79 -1.41
N LYS A 90 -7.83 20.94 -0.09
CA LYS A 90 -7.12 22.02 0.59
C LYS A 90 -5.84 21.48 1.20
N LYS A 91 -4.69 21.91 0.69
CA LYS A 91 -3.40 21.54 1.24
C LYS A 91 -3.23 22.16 2.65
N LYS A 92 -3.36 21.32 3.67
CA LYS A 92 -3.17 21.72 5.07
C LYS A 92 -1.82 21.20 5.60
N LYS A 93 -1.59 19.89 5.58
CA LYS A 93 -0.36 19.24 6.08
C LYS A 93 0.49 18.60 5.01
N GLY A 94 0.00 18.44 3.79
CA GLY A 94 0.70 17.81 2.69
C GLY A 94 -0.11 17.83 1.40
N ASN A 95 0.50 17.35 0.31
CA ASN A 95 -0.18 17.18 -0.97
C ASN A 95 -1.17 16.00 -0.88
N ALA A 96 -2.26 16.06 -1.66
CA ALA A 96 -3.02 14.86 -1.95
C ALA A 96 -2.20 13.93 -2.84
N VAL A 97 -2.45 12.63 -2.77
CA VAL A 97 -1.77 11.61 -3.56
C VAL A 97 -2.78 10.88 -4.44
N ILE A 98 -2.48 10.75 -5.72
CA ILE A 98 -3.29 9.96 -6.66
C ILE A 98 -2.98 8.48 -6.44
N ASN A 99 -3.95 7.69 -6.04
CA ASN A 99 -3.84 6.24 -5.89
C ASN A 99 -4.74 5.56 -6.96
N SER A 100 -4.15 5.14 -8.07
CA SER A 100 -2.77 5.11 -8.53
C SER A 100 -2.66 5.46 -10.01
N ILE A 101 -1.43 5.63 -10.48
CA ILE A 101 -1.09 5.69 -11.91
C ILE A 101 -0.43 4.38 -12.28
N MET A 102 -1.08 3.58 -13.12
CA MET A 102 -0.53 2.32 -13.63
C MET A 102 0.48 2.56 -14.73
N ALA A 103 1.46 1.67 -14.89
CA ALA A 103 2.41 1.67 -16.00
C ALA A 103 1.73 1.24 -17.32
N ARG A 104 0.69 1.97 -17.72
CA ARG A 104 -0.11 1.78 -18.94
C ARG A 104 -0.33 3.12 -19.60
N PRO A 105 -0.19 3.21 -20.93
CA PRO A 105 -0.37 4.47 -21.65
C PRO A 105 -1.66 5.19 -21.27
N GLU A 106 -2.81 4.50 -21.27
CA GLU A 106 -4.12 5.08 -20.95
C GLU A 106 -4.22 5.62 -19.52
N SER A 107 -3.46 5.08 -18.57
CA SER A 107 -3.40 5.59 -17.20
C SER A 107 -2.45 6.76 -17.07
N MET A 108 -1.28 6.64 -17.69
CA MET A 108 -0.23 7.65 -17.63
C MET A 108 -0.65 8.95 -18.34
N ASP A 109 -1.17 8.84 -19.57
CA ASP A 109 -1.54 9.98 -20.41
C ASP A 109 -2.68 10.82 -19.78
N LEU A 110 -3.58 10.18 -19.03
CA LEU A 110 -4.67 10.88 -18.35
C LEU A 110 -4.26 11.46 -17.00
N LYS A 111 -3.48 10.73 -16.18
CA LYS A 111 -3.31 11.07 -14.77
C LYS A 111 -2.04 11.90 -14.48
N PHE A 112 -0.94 11.75 -15.23
CA PHE A 112 0.24 12.60 -15.03
C PHE A 112 -0.02 14.08 -15.28
N PRO A 113 -0.76 14.50 -16.35
CA PRO A 113 -1.15 15.90 -16.51
C PRO A 113 -1.96 16.44 -15.33
N ILE A 114 -2.85 15.60 -14.76
CA ILE A 114 -3.66 15.97 -13.57
C ILE A 114 -2.73 16.15 -12.35
N ALA A 115 -1.82 15.19 -12.11
CA ALA A 115 -0.86 15.28 -11.01
C ALA A 115 -0.03 16.58 -11.07
N ALA A 116 0.53 16.88 -12.24
CA ALA A 116 1.32 18.10 -12.46
C ALA A 116 0.48 19.37 -12.26
N LYS A 117 -0.74 19.40 -12.81
CA LYS A 117 -1.65 20.56 -12.70
C LYS A 117 -2.00 20.93 -11.27
N TYR A 118 -2.17 19.94 -10.40
CA TYR A 118 -2.59 20.15 -9.01
C TYR A 118 -1.46 20.00 -7.99
N ASN A 119 -0.21 19.78 -8.43
CA ASN A 119 0.94 19.45 -7.59
C ASN A 119 0.61 18.30 -6.62
N ALA A 120 0.00 17.24 -7.16
CA ALA A 120 -0.37 16.06 -6.39
C ALA A 120 0.77 15.05 -6.38
N GLY A 121 0.92 14.34 -5.27
CA GLY A 121 1.75 13.13 -5.24
C GLY A 121 1.11 11.99 -6.03
N VAL A 122 1.90 10.98 -6.37
CA VAL A 122 1.45 9.85 -7.18
C VAL A 122 1.89 8.51 -6.58
N VAL A 123 0.98 7.56 -6.48
CA VAL A 123 1.33 6.15 -6.35
C VAL A 123 1.61 5.63 -7.76
N ALA A 124 2.88 5.35 -8.03
CA ALA A 124 3.36 4.76 -9.29
C ALA A 124 3.21 3.24 -9.19
N LEU A 125 2.11 2.70 -9.72
CA LEU A 125 1.73 1.29 -9.58
C LEU A 125 2.34 0.45 -10.71
N LEU A 126 3.13 -0.57 -10.36
CA LEU A 126 3.82 -1.44 -11.30
C LEU A 126 2.89 -2.47 -11.96
N TRP A 127 1.78 -1.97 -12.52
CA TRP A 127 0.82 -2.75 -13.29
C TRP A 127 0.91 -2.35 -14.76
N GLY A 128 1.52 -3.24 -15.57
CA GLY A 128 1.80 -2.98 -16.97
C GLY A 128 0.65 -3.30 -17.92
N PRO A 129 0.84 -3.10 -19.24
CA PRO A 129 -0.13 -3.48 -20.27
C PRO A 129 -0.50 -4.96 -20.25
N SER A 130 0.46 -5.83 -19.93
CA SER A 130 0.27 -7.27 -19.78
C SER A 130 -0.31 -7.68 -18.40
N GLY A 131 -0.56 -6.72 -17.52
CA GLY A 131 -1.06 -6.94 -16.17
C GLY A 131 0.03 -6.93 -15.10
N LEU A 132 -0.03 -7.86 -14.15
CA LEU A 132 0.94 -8.03 -13.08
C LEU A 132 2.30 -8.45 -13.66
N PRO A 133 3.42 -7.77 -13.29
CA PRO A 133 4.76 -8.15 -13.73
C PRO A 133 5.13 -9.56 -13.24
N ARG A 134 5.85 -10.31 -14.07
CA ARG A 134 6.21 -11.70 -13.80
C ARG A 134 7.22 -11.85 -12.68
N ASP A 135 8.18 -10.93 -12.60
CA ASP A 135 9.35 -10.98 -11.73
C ASP A 135 9.84 -9.58 -11.32
N ALA A 136 10.98 -9.53 -10.65
CA ALA A 136 11.59 -8.28 -10.20
C ALA A 136 12.14 -7.44 -11.35
N ASP A 137 12.67 -8.07 -12.40
CA ASP A 137 13.24 -7.36 -13.56
C ASP A 137 12.14 -6.63 -14.35
N GLU A 138 11.01 -7.31 -14.58
CA GLU A 138 9.87 -6.68 -15.24
C GLU A 138 9.27 -5.53 -14.38
N ARG A 139 9.28 -5.66 -13.03
CA ARG A 139 8.97 -4.53 -12.14
C ARG A 139 9.94 -3.37 -12.35
N GLY A 140 11.23 -3.66 -12.50
CA GLY A 140 12.26 -2.65 -12.75
C GLY A 140 12.02 -1.89 -14.07
N VAL A 141 11.61 -2.57 -15.13
CA VAL A 141 11.25 -1.94 -16.42
C VAL A 141 10.06 -1.01 -16.24
N LEU A 142 8.97 -1.47 -15.62
CA LEU A 142 7.78 -0.66 -15.39
C LEU A 142 8.07 0.54 -14.47
N ALA A 143 8.95 0.35 -13.48
CA ALA A 143 9.40 1.43 -12.61
C ALA A 143 10.14 2.52 -13.40
N ALA A 144 11.05 2.13 -14.29
CA ALA A 144 11.78 3.07 -15.14
C ALA A 144 10.84 3.88 -16.05
N GLU A 145 9.81 3.26 -16.65
CA GLU A 145 8.81 3.95 -17.45
C GLU A 145 8.04 5.01 -16.64
N LEU A 146 7.56 4.64 -15.44
CA LEU A 146 6.85 5.56 -14.57
C LEU A 146 7.74 6.70 -14.06
N MET A 147 9.00 6.40 -13.70
CA MET A 147 9.98 7.40 -13.29
C MET A 147 10.29 8.40 -14.41
N GLN A 148 10.44 7.93 -15.65
CA GLN A 148 10.61 8.79 -16.80
C GLN A 148 9.42 9.75 -16.96
N LYS A 149 8.19 9.25 -16.79
CA LYS A 149 6.98 10.10 -16.81
C LYS A 149 6.95 11.11 -15.66
N CYS A 150 7.35 10.72 -14.46
CA CYS A 150 7.49 11.67 -13.36
C CYS A 150 8.43 12.82 -13.72
N LEU A 151 9.59 12.52 -14.32
CA LEU A 151 10.55 13.54 -14.76
C LEU A 151 9.98 14.42 -15.89
N GLU A 152 9.31 13.84 -16.90
CA GLU A 152 8.66 14.57 -17.99
C GLU A 152 7.62 15.58 -17.49
N PHE A 153 6.84 15.22 -16.49
CA PHE A 153 5.80 16.06 -15.91
C PHE A 153 6.25 16.90 -14.72
N GLY A 154 7.54 16.84 -14.34
CA GLY A 154 8.11 17.61 -13.24
C GLY A 154 7.56 17.21 -11.87
N ILE A 155 7.16 15.96 -11.67
CA ILE A 155 6.75 15.45 -10.37
C ILE A 155 8.02 15.20 -9.54
N PRO A 156 8.22 15.88 -8.41
CA PRO A 156 9.42 15.70 -7.61
C PRO A 156 9.43 14.33 -6.93
N GLY A 157 10.62 13.75 -6.74
CA GLY A 157 10.76 12.40 -6.20
C GLY A 157 10.07 12.21 -4.84
N GLU A 158 10.12 13.19 -3.97
CA GLU A 158 9.44 13.17 -2.67
C GLU A 158 7.90 13.03 -2.74
N ASP A 159 7.30 13.30 -3.89
CA ASP A 159 5.88 13.14 -4.17
C ASP A 159 5.58 11.84 -4.95
N VAL A 160 6.59 10.99 -5.22
CA VAL A 160 6.43 9.70 -5.91
C VAL A 160 6.50 8.54 -4.92
N TRP A 161 5.47 7.69 -4.96
CA TRP A 161 5.33 6.49 -4.14
C TRP A 161 5.26 5.26 -5.04
N MET A 162 6.38 4.55 -5.21
CA MET A 162 6.43 3.36 -6.05
C MET A 162 5.75 2.18 -5.36
N ASP A 163 4.75 1.58 -6.02
CA ASP A 163 4.05 0.38 -5.51
C ASP A 163 4.42 -0.84 -6.34
N PRO A 164 5.22 -1.78 -5.77
CA PRO A 164 5.66 -3.00 -6.46
C PRO A 164 4.57 -4.07 -6.59
N ILE A 165 3.41 -3.84 -6.05
CA ILE A 165 2.24 -4.73 -5.95
C ILE A 165 2.50 -5.94 -5.05
N VAL A 166 1.86 -5.92 -3.91
CA VAL A 166 1.75 -7.06 -2.99
C VAL A 166 0.61 -7.97 -3.44
N THR A 167 0.91 -9.24 -3.62
CA THR A 167 -0.06 -10.26 -4.05
C THR A 167 -0.40 -11.21 -2.92
N PRO A 168 -1.61 -11.83 -2.93
CA PRO A 168 -2.02 -12.79 -1.92
C PRO A 168 -1.10 -14.01 -1.86
N VAL A 169 -0.67 -14.39 -0.67
CA VAL A 169 0.08 -15.64 -0.44
C VAL A 169 -0.74 -16.89 -0.78
N THR A 170 -2.06 -16.75 -0.75
CA THR A 170 -3.03 -17.80 -1.11
C THR A 170 -3.15 -18.03 -2.61
N SER A 171 -2.60 -17.13 -3.45
CA SER A 171 -2.72 -17.26 -4.91
C SER A 171 -1.81 -18.37 -5.45
N PRO A 172 -2.19 -19.02 -6.58
CA PRO A 172 -1.34 -20.02 -7.22
C PRO A 172 0.06 -19.51 -7.61
N GLN A 173 0.18 -18.21 -7.89
CA GLN A 173 1.44 -17.57 -8.29
C GLN A 173 2.27 -17.08 -7.08
N SER A 174 1.82 -17.28 -5.86
CA SER A 174 2.44 -16.73 -4.65
C SER A 174 3.92 -17.12 -4.49
N GLN A 175 4.28 -18.35 -4.89
CA GLN A 175 5.65 -18.87 -4.81
C GLN A 175 6.66 -18.05 -5.66
N VAL A 176 6.19 -17.31 -6.65
CA VAL A 176 6.99 -16.41 -7.48
C VAL A 176 6.75 -14.96 -7.09
N GLN A 177 5.50 -14.56 -6.97
CA GLN A 177 5.11 -13.17 -6.85
C GLN A 177 5.48 -12.53 -5.50
N VAL A 178 5.31 -13.27 -4.39
CA VAL A 178 5.64 -12.75 -3.05
C VAL A 178 7.15 -12.53 -2.89
N PRO A 179 8.03 -13.50 -3.22
CA PRO A 179 9.48 -13.26 -3.23
C PRO A 179 9.92 -12.21 -4.25
N SER A 180 9.33 -12.17 -5.43
CA SER A 180 9.68 -11.22 -6.49
C SER A 180 9.45 -9.75 -6.08
N CYS A 181 8.44 -9.48 -5.27
CA CYS A 181 8.24 -8.15 -4.68
C CYS A 181 9.40 -7.78 -3.74
N ILE A 182 9.89 -8.73 -2.95
CA ILE A 182 11.05 -8.53 -2.05
C ILE A 182 12.33 -8.31 -2.87
N GLU A 183 12.54 -9.09 -3.95
CA GLU A 183 13.70 -8.93 -4.84
C GLU A 183 13.70 -7.54 -5.52
N PHE A 184 12.55 -7.07 -5.98
CA PHE A 184 12.43 -5.71 -6.50
C PHE A 184 12.81 -4.67 -5.42
N MET A 185 12.36 -4.83 -4.19
CA MET A 185 12.70 -3.91 -3.11
C MET A 185 14.20 -3.88 -2.78
N LYS A 186 14.95 -4.95 -3.03
CA LYS A 186 16.43 -4.93 -2.91
C LYS A 186 17.08 -3.98 -3.92
N MET A 187 16.51 -3.84 -5.12
CA MET A 187 16.99 -2.94 -6.16
C MET A 187 16.46 -1.50 -6.00
N PHE A 188 15.48 -1.28 -5.14
CA PHE A 188 14.78 0.00 -5.03
C PHE A 188 15.70 1.17 -4.66
N LYS A 189 16.73 0.90 -3.88
CA LYS A 189 17.73 1.92 -3.50
C LYS A 189 18.47 2.47 -4.73
N ASP A 190 18.79 1.62 -5.70
CA ASP A 190 19.48 2.05 -6.94
C ASP A 190 18.54 2.92 -7.79
N LEU A 191 17.24 2.60 -7.80
CA LEU A 191 16.25 3.43 -8.48
C LEU A 191 16.10 4.82 -7.84
N GLN A 192 16.28 4.94 -6.53
CA GLN A 192 16.27 6.23 -5.83
C GLN A 192 17.45 7.14 -6.22
N GLU A 193 18.54 6.60 -6.77
CA GLU A 193 19.64 7.41 -7.32
C GLU A 193 19.23 8.15 -8.60
N ILE A 194 18.30 7.55 -9.38
CA ILE A 194 17.77 8.14 -10.62
C ILE A 194 16.70 9.19 -10.34
N LEU A 195 15.83 8.94 -9.36
CA LEU A 195 14.80 9.86 -8.91
C LEU A 195 14.92 10.11 -7.39
N PRO A 196 15.82 11.02 -6.97
CA PRO A 196 16.09 11.26 -5.57
C PRO A 196 14.84 11.70 -4.80
N GLY A 197 14.68 11.18 -3.59
CA GLY A 197 13.52 11.45 -2.75
C GLY A 197 12.33 10.50 -2.99
N MET A 198 12.33 9.71 -4.07
CA MET A 198 11.28 8.73 -4.34
C MET A 198 11.12 7.77 -3.17
N ARG A 199 9.87 7.48 -2.84
CA ARG A 199 9.47 6.57 -1.76
C ARG A 199 8.78 5.35 -2.34
N SER A 200 8.51 4.37 -1.49
CA SER A 200 7.73 3.20 -1.83
C SER A 200 6.50 3.06 -0.93
N THR A 201 5.46 2.46 -1.47
CA THR A 201 4.22 2.12 -0.76
C THR A 201 3.73 0.75 -1.20
N CYS A 202 2.82 0.15 -0.46
CA CYS A 202 2.11 -1.06 -0.90
C CYS A 202 0.77 -1.21 -0.20
N GLY A 203 -0.17 -1.90 -0.84
CA GLY A 203 -1.37 -2.43 -0.20
C GLY A 203 -1.00 -3.68 0.61
N LEU A 204 -0.54 -3.50 1.85
CA LEU A 204 0.03 -4.59 2.66
C LEU A 204 -0.98 -5.70 2.92
N SER A 205 -2.24 -5.34 3.21
CA SER A 205 -3.31 -6.30 3.51
C SER A 205 -3.57 -7.31 2.40
N ASN A 206 -3.09 -7.02 1.16
CA ASN A 206 -3.21 -7.93 0.04
C ASN A 206 -2.46 -9.25 0.26
N VAL A 207 -1.32 -9.25 0.98
CA VAL A 207 -0.56 -10.50 1.20
C VAL A 207 -1.39 -11.57 1.88
N SER A 208 -2.32 -11.18 2.73
CA SER A 208 -3.18 -12.07 3.52
C SER A 208 -4.59 -12.26 2.95
N ASN A 209 -4.88 -11.70 1.76
CA ASN A 209 -6.19 -11.87 1.15
C ASN A 209 -6.47 -13.37 0.87
N GLY A 210 -7.68 -13.81 1.26
CA GLY A 210 -8.10 -15.20 1.14
C GLY A 210 -7.61 -16.12 2.26
N ALA A 211 -6.73 -15.66 3.15
CA ALA A 211 -6.36 -16.41 4.34
C ALA A 211 -7.44 -16.28 5.44
N PRO A 212 -7.57 -17.29 6.33
CA PRO A 212 -8.43 -17.20 7.50
C PRO A 212 -8.13 -15.96 8.36
N GLU A 213 -9.19 -15.31 8.88
CA GLU A 213 -9.07 -14.02 9.60
C GLU A 213 -8.02 -14.03 10.73
N HIS A 214 -7.95 -15.12 11.50
CA HIS A 214 -7.01 -15.25 12.62
C HIS A 214 -5.54 -15.40 12.19
N LEU A 215 -5.29 -15.72 10.92
CA LEU A 215 -3.94 -15.88 10.34
C LEU A 215 -3.45 -14.63 9.59
N ARG A 216 -4.35 -13.70 9.28
CA ARG A 216 -4.02 -12.49 8.53
C ARG A 216 -3.02 -11.58 9.26
N PRO A 217 -3.13 -11.35 10.59
CA PRO A 217 -2.22 -10.45 11.28
C PRO A 217 -0.76 -10.87 11.16
N ILE A 218 -0.44 -12.15 11.39
CA ILE A 218 0.96 -12.60 11.34
C ILE A 218 1.54 -12.52 9.92
N LEU A 219 0.74 -12.76 8.87
CA LEU A 219 1.16 -12.57 7.47
C LEU A 219 1.49 -11.10 7.20
N ASN A 220 0.60 -10.19 7.56
CA ASN A 220 0.78 -8.75 7.36
C ASN A 220 2.00 -8.22 8.12
N GLN A 221 2.13 -8.57 9.40
CA GLN A 221 3.23 -8.13 10.27
C GLN A 221 4.59 -8.66 9.76
N THR A 222 4.65 -9.94 9.41
CA THR A 222 5.88 -10.55 8.91
C THR A 222 6.30 -9.91 7.59
N TYR A 223 5.36 -9.77 6.64
CA TYR A 223 5.68 -9.22 5.33
C TYR A 223 6.05 -7.73 5.40
N MET A 224 5.42 -6.97 6.28
CA MET A 224 5.82 -5.59 6.56
C MET A 224 7.28 -5.47 7.00
N MET A 225 7.71 -6.30 7.97
CA MET A 225 9.10 -6.32 8.42
C MET A 225 10.06 -6.68 7.29
N MET A 226 9.68 -7.66 6.44
CA MET A 226 10.50 -8.08 5.30
C MET A 226 10.67 -6.97 4.27
N LEU A 227 9.60 -6.25 3.92
CA LEU A 227 9.64 -5.14 2.97
C LEU A 227 10.35 -3.91 3.56
N GLU A 228 10.11 -3.58 4.83
CA GLU A 228 10.77 -2.47 5.53
C GLU A 228 12.31 -2.62 5.52
N ARG A 229 12.83 -3.84 5.62
CA ARG A 229 14.27 -4.14 5.53
C ARG A 229 14.91 -3.56 4.29
N PHE A 230 14.19 -3.51 3.18
CA PHE A 230 14.67 -3.04 1.88
C PHE A 230 14.12 -1.66 1.51
N GLY A 231 13.64 -0.89 2.48
CA GLY A 231 13.31 0.51 2.28
C GLY A 231 11.84 0.78 1.90
N MET A 232 10.92 -0.18 2.12
CA MET A 232 9.49 0.15 2.03
C MET A 232 9.18 1.29 3.01
N ALA A 233 8.74 2.43 2.46
CA ALA A 233 8.59 3.66 3.23
C ALA A 233 7.20 3.79 3.87
N SER A 234 6.17 3.25 3.20
CA SER A 234 4.79 3.29 3.69
C SER A 234 4.01 2.03 3.33
N ALA A 235 2.89 1.82 4.00
CA ALA A 235 1.95 0.76 3.70
C ALA A 235 0.51 1.23 3.90
N ILE A 236 -0.38 0.81 3.00
CA ILE A 236 -1.82 0.96 3.12
C ILE A 236 -2.31 -0.19 3.99
N VAL A 237 -2.91 0.13 5.13
CA VAL A 237 -3.18 -0.80 6.22
C VAL A 237 -4.46 -0.45 6.97
N ASP A 238 -5.00 -1.43 7.69
CA ASP A 238 -6.03 -1.15 8.69
C ASP A 238 -5.48 -0.18 9.76
N ALA A 239 -6.07 1.00 9.85
CA ALA A 239 -5.66 2.04 10.79
C ALA A 239 -5.76 1.59 12.26
N PHE A 240 -6.59 0.60 12.55
CA PHE A 240 -6.93 0.13 13.89
C PHE A 240 -6.17 -1.12 14.33
N ASP A 241 -5.29 -1.67 13.47
CA ASP A 241 -4.37 -2.75 13.86
C ASP A 241 -3.26 -2.20 14.77
N GLU A 242 -3.48 -2.31 16.09
CA GLU A 242 -2.55 -1.79 17.10
C GLU A 242 -1.21 -2.54 17.13
N ASP A 243 -1.19 -3.82 16.74
CA ASP A 243 0.07 -4.56 16.68
C ASP A 243 0.87 -4.14 15.42
N LEU A 244 0.22 -4.00 14.28
CA LEU A 244 0.86 -3.46 13.07
C LEU A 244 1.43 -2.05 13.31
N LYS A 245 0.70 -1.21 14.06
CA LYS A 245 1.17 0.12 14.49
C LYS A 245 2.46 0.05 15.32
N LYS A 246 2.57 -0.91 16.24
CA LYS A 246 3.80 -1.14 17.01
C LYS A 246 4.97 -1.51 16.10
N PHE A 247 4.73 -2.41 15.13
CA PHE A 247 5.74 -2.77 14.13
C PHE A 247 6.13 -1.57 13.27
N ALA A 248 5.18 -0.81 12.73
CA ALA A 248 5.45 0.37 11.93
C ALA A 248 6.29 1.43 12.66
N SER A 249 6.14 1.52 14.00
CA SER A 249 6.90 2.43 14.86
C SER A 249 8.28 1.89 15.27
N GLY A 250 8.75 0.78 14.70
CA GLY A 250 10.03 0.16 15.07
C GLY A 250 9.98 -0.73 16.31
N GLY A 251 8.79 -1.03 16.85
CA GLY A 251 8.61 -1.98 17.95
C GLY A 251 9.00 -3.41 17.59
N ARG A 252 9.15 -4.27 18.57
CA ARG A 252 9.48 -5.71 18.43
C ARG A 252 10.80 -5.96 17.69
N PRO A 253 11.93 -5.33 18.07
CA PRO A 253 13.21 -5.46 17.38
C PRO A 253 13.73 -6.90 17.35
N GLU A 254 13.39 -7.74 18.35
CA GLU A 254 13.80 -9.15 18.41
C GLU A 254 13.16 -9.96 17.27
N LEU A 255 11.86 -9.76 17.04
CA LEU A 255 11.16 -10.44 15.94
C LEU A 255 11.68 -9.98 14.58
N ARG A 256 12.00 -8.67 14.41
CA ARG A 256 12.67 -8.20 13.19
C ARG A 256 13.99 -8.91 12.93
N LYS A 257 14.85 -8.97 13.93
CA LYS A 257 16.15 -9.68 13.81
C LYS A 257 15.92 -11.13 13.44
N LEU A 258 14.96 -11.79 14.07
CA LEU A 258 14.63 -13.19 13.80
C LEU A 258 14.17 -13.37 12.34
N VAL A 259 13.22 -12.57 11.87
CA VAL A 259 12.73 -12.59 10.48
C VAL A 259 13.90 -12.37 9.51
N TYR A 260 14.78 -11.39 9.78
CA TYR A 260 15.92 -11.09 8.91
C TYR A 260 16.93 -12.24 8.85
N ARG A 261 17.21 -12.93 9.96
CA ARG A 261 18.07 -14.12 9.99
C ARG A 261 17.52 -15.23 9.09
N VAL A 262 16.19 -15.49 9.18
CA VAL A 262 15.53 -16.48 8.30
C VAL A 262 15.61 -16.06 6.82
N MET A 263 15.40 -14.77 6.51
CA MET A 263 15.55 -14.24 5.16
C MET A 263 16.99 -14.41 4.63
N ASP A 264 18.01 -14.31 5.50
CA ASP A 264 19.43 -14.50 5.17
C ASP A 264 19.82 -15.98 5.02
N GLY A 265 18.85 -16.88 5.19
CA GLY A 265 19.07 -18.30 4.99
C GLY A 265 19.49 -19.07 6.25
N GLU A 266 19.44 -18.45 7.42
CA GLU A 266 19.71 -19.16 8.67
C GLU A 266 18.61 -20.20 8.95
N GLU A 267 19.03 -21.43 9.18
CA GLU A 267 18.12 -22.52 9.55
C GLU A 267 17.86 -22.50 11.06
N ILE A 268 16.73 -21.93 11.43
CA ILE A 268 16.27 -21.86 12.83
C ILE A 268 15.26 -22.98 13.07
N ASP A 269 15.56 -23.89 14.01
CA ASP A 269 14.60 -24.91 14.42
C ASP A 269 13.43 -24.23 15.17
N PRO A 270 12.18 -24.32 14.68
CA PRO A 270 11.02 -23.75 15.37
C PRO A 270 10.82 -24.30 16.81
N LYS A 271 11.36 -25.48 17.11
CA LYS A 271 11.27 -26.05 18.44
C LYS A 271 12.29 -25.48 19.43
N SER A 272 13.29 -24.75 18.94
CA SER A 272 14.36 -24.14 19.77
C SER A 272 14.05 -22.73 20.24
N VAL A 273 12.92 -22.17 19.82
CA VAL A 273 12.49 -20.80 20.10
C VAL A 273 11.09 -20.80 20.75
N SER A 274 10.64 -19.66 21.23
CA SER A 274 9.27 -19.54 21.75
C SER A 274 8.22 -19.82 20.66
N LYS A 275 6.99 -20.16 21.07
CA LYS A 275 5.90 -20.42 20.11
C LYS A 275 5.67 -19.22 19.17
N GLU A 276 5.65 -18.00 19.72
CA GLU A 276 5.50 -16.79 18.93
C GLU A 276 6.63 -16.65 17.89
N GLU A 277 7.88 -16.81 18.30
CA GLU A 277 9.03 -16.76 17.38
C GLU A 277 8.97 -17.87 16.32
N ALA A 278 8.55 -19.07 16.71
CA ALA A 278 8.37 -20.19 15.79
C ALA A 278 7.32 -19.84 14.69
N ASP A 279 6.24 -19.18 15.07
CA ASP A 279 5.19 -18.76 14.13
C ASP A 279 5.74 -17.74 13.12
N TYR A 280 6.58 -16.77 13.54
CA TYR A 280 7.25 -15.84 12.61
C TYR A 280 8.29 -16.54 11.73
N VAL A 281 9.05 -17.52 12.25
CA VAL A 281 10.01 -18.32 11.45
C VAL A 281 9.27 -19.06 10.34
N LYS A 282 8.20 -19.78 10.68
CA LYS A 282 7.38 -20.55 9.72
C LYS A 282 6.76 -19.63 8.68
N THR A 283 6.18 -18.49 9.12
CA THR A 283 5.56 -17.50 8.23
C THR A 283 6.59 -16.90 7.27
N THR A 284 7.77 -16.56 7.76
CA THR A 284 8.86 -16.05 6.90
C THR A 284 9.22 -17.07 5.82
N ARG A 285 9.35 -18.36 6.16
CA ARG A 285 9.64 -19.44 5.20
C ARG A 285 8.56 -19.55 4.11
N VAL A 286 7.30 -19.38 4.47
CA VAL A 286 6.20 -19.34 3.49
C VAL A 286 6.35 -18.14 2.56
N LEU A 287 6.60 -16.96 3.12
CA LEU A 287 6.67 -15.70 2.36
C LEU A 287 7.91 -15.60 1.45
N ILE A 288 9.00 -16.33 1.75
CA ILE A 288 10.17 -16.46 0.86
C ILE A 288 10.13 -17.72 -0.02
N ALA A 289 8.98 -18.40 -0.08
CA ALA A 289 8.76 -19.62 -0.86
C ALA A 289 9.69 -20.82 -0.50
N LYS A 290 10.23 -20.86 0.71
CA LYS A 290 10.91 -22.05 1.26
C LYS A 290 9.93 -23.10 1.77
N ALA A 291 8.70 -22.72 2.04
CA ALA A 291 7.59 -23.59 2.38
C ALA A 291 6.35 -23.20 1.58
N LEU A 292 5.49 -24.15 1.28
CA LEU A 292 4.21 -23.88 0.63
C LEU A 292 3.23 -23.29 1.64
N TYR A 293 2.40 -22.35 1.17
CA TYR A 293 1.29 -21.87 1.95
C TYR A 293 0.20 -22.97 2.08
N SER A 294 -0.33 -23.09 3.27
CA SER A 294 -1.57 -23.81 3.58
C SER A 294 -2.18 -23.16 4.82
N ASP A 295 -3.48 -23.25 5.03
CA ASP A 295 -4.14 -22.64 6.22
C ASP A 295 -3.62 -23.21 7.56
N SER A 296 -2.82 -24.28 7.51
CA SER A 296 -2.23 -24.96 8.67
C SER A 296 -0.69 -24.82 8.76
N TRP A 297 -0.06 -23.87 8.03
CA TRP A 297 1.42 -23.75 8.04
C TRP A 297 2.03 -23.52 9.42
N LEU A 298 1.26 -22.94 10.35
CA LEU A 298 1.71 -22.74 11.75
C LEU A 298 1.69 -24.02 12.58
N GLU A 299 0.94 -25.03 12.15
CA GLU A 299 0.83 -26.32 12.83
C GLU A 299 1.91 -27.32 12.36
N LEU A 300 2.47 -27.10 11.18
CA LEU A 300 3.54 -27.88 10.57
C LEU A 300 4.92 -27.40 11.08
#